data_9d4cdd69dae537fae40601d794d629dd
#
_entry.id   9d4cdd69dae537fae40601d794d629dd
#
_cell.length_a   1.000
_cell.length_b   1.000
_cell.length_c   1.000
_cell.angle_alpha   90.00
_cell.angle_beta   90.00
_cell.angle_gamma   90.00
#
_symmetry.space_group_name_H-M   'P 1'
#
loop_
_entity.id
_entity.type
_entity.pdbx_description
1 polymer ?
#
loop_
_entity_poly.entity_id
_entity_poly.type
_entity_poly.pdbx_seq_one_letter_code
_entity_poly.pdbx_strand_id
1 'polypeptide(L)'
;MQFPRIITRRIARIAVSSTWLLSLFVPVLSATAESHLLQWKWSKGQVWAVDLRQRVETESAYTGKTIKLNIELSTDMTWKITDLDSARQVATIEQSIERIRAHVVDGQGNAREFDSNAKRNPVDLAGALDRFKGLRMTMEVSATGRILKIELPAIIDDTKSEGAFRNVDFAQLIRQSSAVLPETPIEVGGSWETESESAVPEGTLKMKSSYRLAGESEADGMAVMKIEHRGELALGGVRKSLPNLTIKQQEQTGTILFDAKAGRIVSSKLNQRLTTQSRIRDIVIDTTTRSTLELTLRPMP
;
A
#
# COMPACT_ATOMS: atom_id res chain seq x y z
N MET A 1 -28.34 36.65 78.99
CA MET A 1 -28.27 38.00 79.56
C MET A 1 -28.06 39.02 78.51
N GLN A 2 -29.09 39.82 78.30
CA GLN A 2 -29.14 41.24 77.96
C GLN A 2 -28.48 41.75 76.73
N PHE A 3 -29.38 42.19 75.82
CA PHE A 3 -29.27 43.34 74.94
C PHE A 3 -28.87 44.64 75.69
N PRO A 4 -28.48 45.74 75.12
CA PRO A 4 -29.26 46.45 74.10
C PRO A 4 -28.45 47.28 73.02
N ARG A 5 -29.13 47.63 71.90
CA ARG A 5 -29.58 48.97 71.38
C ARG A 5 -28.43 50.05 71.23
N ILE A 6 -28.37 50.91 70.19
CA ILE A 6 -29.35 51.73 69.42
C ILE A 6 -28.57 52.59 68.41
N ILE A 7 -29.16 52.78 67.19
CA ILE A 7 -29.33 54.00 66.40
C ILE A 7 -28.04 54.75 65.87
N THR A 8 -27.85 55.19 64.66
CA THR A 8 -28.61 56.16 63.83
C THR A 8 -27.98 56.35 62.43
N ARG A 9 -28.81 56.44 61.47
CA ARG A 9 -28.79 57.18 60.20
C ARG A 9 -27.52 57.95 59.80
N ARG A 10 -27.07 57.78 58.54
CA ARG A 10 -26.96 58.89 57.61
C ARG A 10 -26.90 58.36 56.11
N ILE A 11 -27.70 59.00 55.31
CA ILE A 11 -27.89 58.88 53.87
C ILE A 11 -26.65 59.50 53.19
N ALA A 12 -26.05 58.81 52.25
CA ALA A 12 -25.23 59.44 51.22
C ALA A 12 -25.47 58.71 49.89
N ARG A 13 -26.04 59.40 48.95
CA ARG A 13 -26.17 59.05 47.56
C ARG A 13 -24.80 58.87 46.92
N ILE A 14 -24.54 57.73 46.26
CA ILE A 14 -23.46 57.64 45.28
C ILE A 14 -23.96 56.93 44.08
N ALA A 15 -23.67 57.53 42.94
CA ALA A 15 -24.07 57.27 41.59
C ALA A 15 -23.91 55.82 41.11
N VAL A 16 -24.94 55.35 40.40
CA VAL A 16 -24.90 54.14 39.60
C VAL A 16 -24.03 54.40 38.38
N SER A 17 -22.81 53.90 38.38
CA SER A 17 -22.00 53.80 37.15
C SER A 17 -22.37 52.52 36.45
N SER A 18 -23.15 52.63 35.39
CA SER A 18 -23.48 51.52 34.47
C SER A 18 -22.23 51.18 33.66
N THR A 19 -21.46 50.19 34.11
CA THR A 19 -20.36 49.61 33.33
C THR A 19 -20.97 48.66 32.31
N TRP A 20 -21.08 49.12 31.05
CA TRP A 20 -21.41 48.28 29.93
C TRP A 20 -20.26 47.27 29.69
N LEU A 21 -20.48 46.02 30.05
CA LEU A 21 -19.64 44.90 29.64
C LEU A 21 -19.93 44.67 28.14
N LEU A 22 -19.12 45.26 27.25
CA LEU A 22 -19.02 44.85 25.85
C LEU A 22 -18.43 43.45 25.84
N SER A 23 -19.27 42.41 25.77
CA SER A 23 -18.86 41.07 25.41
C SER A 23 -18.45 41.10 23.95
N LEU A 24 -17.12 41.12 23.73
CA LEU A 24 -16.50 40.84 22.43
C LEU A 24 -16.87 39.42 22.02
N PHE A 25 -17.95 39.30 21.24
CA PHE A 25 -18.27 38.11 20.49
C PHE A 25 -17.21 38.02 19.38
N VAL A 26 -16.10 37.32 19.66
CA VAL A 26 -15.15 36.91 18.64
C VAL A 26 -15.85 35.79 17.85
N PRO A 27 -16.23 36.00 16.60
CA PRO A 27 -16.74 34.91 15.79
C PRO A 27 -15.55 33.91 15.66
N VAL A 28 -15.70 32.75 16.25
CA VAL A 28 -14.84 31.59 15.94
C VAL A 28 -15.13 31.29 14.47
N LEU A 29 -14.30 31.80 13.58
CA LEU A 29 -14.26 31.35 12.19
C LEU A 29 -13.92 29.86 12.28
N SER A 30 -14.94 29.03 12.24
CA SER A 30 -14.77 27.61 12.00
C SER A 30 -14.13 27.50 10.62
N ALA A 31 -12.81 27.30 10.58
CA ALA A 31 -12.15 26.90 9.36
C ALA A 31 -12.85 25.60 8.92
N THR A 32 -13.67 25.68 7.89
CA THR A 32 -14.19 24.47 7.24
C THR A 32 -12.99 23.74 6.70
N ALA A 33 -12.68 22.60 7.29
CA ALA A 33 -11.60 21.74 6.82
C ALA A 33 -11.90 21.39 5.36
N GLU A 34 -10.95 21.67 4.48
CA GLU A 34 -11.09 21.37 3.06
C GLU A 34 -11.14 19.84 2.87
N SER A 35 -12.21 19.36 2.29
CA SER A 35 -12.37 17.94 1.99
C SER A 35 -11.94 17.64 0.56
N HIS A 36 -11.18 16.56 0.38
CA HIS A 36 -10.58 16.15 -0.88
C HIS A 36 -11.25 14.87 -1.38
N LEU A 37 -11.73 14.87 -2.62
CA LEU A 37 -12.18 13.67 -3.31
C LEU A 37 -10.97 13.06 -4.03
N LEU A 38 -10.47 11.94 -3.50
CA LEU A 38 -9.35 11.22 -4.06
C LEU A 38 -9.87 10.12 -4.98
N GLN A 39 -9.78 10.32 -6.30
CA GLN A 39 -10.26 9.37 -7.30
C GLN A 39 -9.35 9.34 -8.51
N TRP A 40 -9.18 8.17 -9.09
CA TRP A 40 -8.56 8.03 -10.38
C TRP A 40 -9.41 8.71 -11.46
N LYS A 41 -8.75 9.47 -12.33
CA LYS A 41 -9.36 10.10 -13.49
C LYS A 41 -8.85 9.42 -14.74
N TRP A 42 -9.59 8.43 -15.18
CA TRP A 42 -9.25 7.63 -16.33
C TRP A 42 -9.65 8.33 -17.64
N SER A 43 -8.82 8.18 -18.67
CA SER A 43 -9.15 8.60 -20.05
C SER A 43 -8.81 7.49 -21.01
N LYS A 44 -9.76 7.12 -21.87
CA LYS A 44 -9.54 6.08 -22.91
C LYS A 44 -8.40 6.48 -23.83
N GLY A 45 -7.50 5.55 -24.11
CA GLY A 45 -6.30 5.77 -24.91
C GLY A 45 -5.10 6.31 -24.14
N GLN A 46 -5.27 6.71 -22.88
CA GLN A 46 -4.17 7.15 -22.02
C GLN A 46 -3.17 6.01 -21.80
N VAL A 47 -1.88 6.35 -21.82
CA VAL A 47 -0.77 5.39 -21.62
C VAL A 47 0.15 5.90 -20.52
N TRP A 48 0.60 5.00 -19.65
CA TRP A 48 1.56 5.28 -18.59
C TRP A 48 2.72 4.30 -18.60
N ALA A 49 3.92 4.82 -18.40
CA ALA A 49 5.06 4.03 -17.99
C ALA A 49 4.96 3.76 -16.49
N VAL A 50 5.13 2.51 -16.11
CA VAL A 50 5.06 2.05 -14.72
C VAL A 50 6.35 1.35 -14.37
N ASP A 51 7.12 1.94 -13.45
CA ASP A 51 8.33 1.34 -12.89
C ASP A 51 8.00 0.69 -11.55
N LEU A 52 8.22 -0.59 -11.43
CA LEU A 52 8.08 -1.35 -10.19
C LEU A 52 9.46 -1.84 -9.75
N ARG A 53 9.86 -1.49 -8.53
CA ARG A 53 11.09 -1.98 -7.89
C ARG A 53 10.75 -2.71 -6.61
N GLN A 54 11.30 -3.89 -6.46
CA GLN A 54 11.13 -4.68 -5.26
C GLN A 54 12.51 -5.12 -4.75
N ARG A 55 12.73 -4.91 -3.45
CA ARG A 55 13.87 -5.48 -2.73
C ARG A 55 13.33 -6.42 -1.66
N VAL A 56 13.87 -7.62 -1.61
CA VAL A 56 13.51 -8.65 -0.63
C VAL A 56 14.78 -9.18 0.02
N GLU A 57 14.85 -9.08 1.33
CA GLU A 57 15.90 -9.66 2.16
C GLU A 57 15.28 -10.74 3.05
N THR A 58 15.71 -11.98 2.90
CA THR A 58 15.24 -13.11 3.70
C THR A 58 16.38 -13.69 4.49
N GLU A 59 16.15 -13.87 5.77
CA GLU A 59 17.06 -14.55 6.69
C GLU A 59 16.33 -15.73 7.34
N SER A 60 16.85 -16.94 7.13
CA SER A 60 16.29 -18.18 7.71
C SER A 60 17.29 -18.81 8.66
N ALA A 61 16.91 -18.96 9.93
CA ALA A 61 17.70 -19.57 10.97
C ALA A 61 17.17 -20.96 11.33
N TYR A 62 18.02 -21.99 11.33
CA TYR A 62 17.69 -23.35 11.72
C TYR A 62 18.93 -24.08 12.24
N THR A 63 18.80 -24.87 13.29
CA THR A 63 19.87 -25.72 13.87
C THR A 63 21.23 -25.01 14.00
N GLY A 64 21.23 -23.73 14.44
CA GLY A 64 22.45 -22.93 14.61
C GLY A 64 23.07 -22.38 13.31
N LYS A 65 22.43 -22.60 12.18
CA LYS A 65 22.83 -22.05 10.87
C LYS A 65 21.90 -20.94 10.44
N THR A 66 22.43 -19.98 9.71
CA THR A 66 21.65 -18.89 9.11
C THR A 66 21.94 -18.86 7.61
N ILE A 67 20.86 -18.82 6.82
CA ILE A 67 20.92 -18.61 5.36
C ILE A 67 20.30 -17.26 5.06
N LYS A 68 20.97 -16.47 4.23
CA LYS A 68 20.47 -15.18 3.73
C LYS A 68 20.23 -15.24 2.23
N LEU A 69 19.17 -14.58 1.79
CA LEU A 69 18.84 -14.42 0.37
C LEU A 69 18.44 -12.97 0.15
N ASN A 70 19.10 -12.30 -0.80
CA ASN A 70 18.75 -10.95 -1.20
C ASN A 70 18.33 -10.97 -2.66
N ILE A 71 17.18 -10.38 -2.95
CA ILE A 71 16.61 -10.25 -4.29
C ILE A 71 16.26 -8.80 -4.54
N GLU A 72 16.78 -8.24 -5.61
CA GLU A 72 16.32 -6.97 -6.17
C GLU A 72 15.68 -7.25 -7.53
N LEU A 73 14.45 -6.83 -7.69
CA LEU A 73 13.68 -6.98 -8.93
C LEU A 73 13.25 -5.60 -9.41
N SER A 74 13.48 -5.31 -10.70
CA SER A 74 12.95 -4.13 -11.37
C SER A 74 12.15 -4.56 -12.58
N THR A 75 10.94 -4.05 -12.71
CA THR A 75 10.02 -4.36 -13.81
C THR A 75 9.55 -3.07 -14.45
N ASP A 76 9.90 -2.88 -15.72
CA ASP A 76 9.40 -1.77 -16.53
C ASP A 76 8.12 -2.27 -17.24
N MET A 77 7.01 -1.54 -17.06
CA MET A 77 5.69 -1.92 -17.56
C MET A 77 5.03 -0.74 -18.27
N THR A 78 4.05 -1.05 -19.10
CA THR A 78 3.15 -0.06 -19.70
C THR A 78 1.72 -0.36 -19.28
N TRP A 79 0.98 0.67 -18.86
CA TRP A 79 -0.46 0.62 -18.65
C TRP A 79 -1.14 1.42 -19.76
N LYS A 80 -2.08 0.79 -20.46
CA LYS A 80 -2.90 1.43 -21.48
C LYS A 80 -4.37 1.31 -21.11
N ILE A 81 -5.07 2.43 -21.04
CA ILE A 81 -6.52 2.45 -20.83
C ILE A 81 -7.20 2.12 -22.16
N THR A 82 -7.68 0.89 -22.27
CA THR A 82 -8.29 0.39 -23.54
C THR A 82 -9.77 0.68 -23.62
N ASP A 83 -10.44 0.74 -22.46
CA ASP A 83 -11.86 1.09 -22.40
C ASP A 83 -12.22 1.79 -21.09
N LEU A 84 -13.36 2.49 -21.08
CA LEU A 84 -13.89 3.23 -19.94
C LEU A 84 -15.41 3.09 -19.89
N ASP A 85 -15.91 2.41 -18.88
CA ASP A 85 -17.33 2.45 -18.51
C ASP A 85 -17.57 3.70 -17.65
N SER A 86 -18.01 4.78 -18.28
CA SER A 86 -18.24 6.06 -17.60
C SER A 86 -19.41 6.00 -16.62
N ALA A 87 -20.39 5.12 -16.78
CA ALA A 87 -21.52 4.98 -15.88
C ALA A 87 -21.11 4.32 -14.56
N ARG A 88 -20.21 3.33 -14.62
CA ARG A 88 -19.67 2.62 -13.46
C ARG A 88 -18.34 3.22 -12.96
N GLN A 89 -17.77 4.16 -13.69
CA GLN A 89 -16.42 4.70 -13.46
C GLN A 89 -15.35 3.59 -13.35
N VAL A 90 -15.40 2.65 -14.27
CA VAL A 90 -14.49 1.50 -14.34
C VAL A 90 -13.66 1.59 -15.61
N ALA A 91 -12.34 1.56 -15.45
CA ALA A 91 -11.41 1.51 -16.56
C ALA A 91 -10.96 0.08 -16.83
N THR A 92 -10.86 -0.29 -18.10
CA THR A 92 -10.16 -1.48 -18.55
C THR A 92 -8.72 -1.10 -18.88
N ILE A 93 -7.78 -1.69 -18.17
CA ILE A 93 -6.35 -1.42 -18.28
C ILE A 93 -5.66 -2.65 -18.87
N GLU A 94 -5.01 -2.48 -20.00
CA GLU A 94 -4.04 -3.46 -20.50
C GLU A 94 -2.67 -3.10 -19.90
N GLN A 95 -2.09 -4.04 -19.15
CA GLN A 95 -0.73 -3.94 -18.64
C GLN A 95 0.17 -4.85 -19.45
N SER A 96 1.31 -4.32 -19.92
CA SER A 96 2.36 -5.12 -20.54
C SER A 96 3.68 -4.99 -19.79
N ILE A 97 4.42 -6.10 -19.69
CA ILE A 97 5.75 -6.14 -19.08
C ILE A 97 6.79 -5.99 -20.19
N GLU A 98 7.50 -4.87 -20.18
CA GLU A 98 8.46 -4.50 -21.24
C GLU A 98 9.86 -5.05 -20.93
N ARG A 99 10.28 -4.96 -19.65
CA ARG A 99 11.60 -5.42 -19.23
C ARG A 99 11.58 -5.86 -17.79
N ILE A 100 12.35 -6.91 -17.48
CA ILE A 100 12.58 -7.41 -16.13
C ILE A 100 14.09 -7.47 -15.90
N ARG A 101 14.54 -6.97 -14.76
CA ARG A 101 15.91 -7.07 -14.28
C ARG A 101 15.88 -7.63 -12.87
N ALA A 102 16.75 -8.59 -12.57
CA ALA A 102 16.90 -9.15 -11.24
C ALA A 102 18.37 -9.22 -10.86
N HIS A 103 18.65 -8.93 -9.58
CA HIS A 103 19.91 -9.16 -8.92
C HIS A 103 19.65 -10.05 -7.71
N VAL A 104 20.29 -11.22 -7.66
CA VAL A 104 20.07 -12.22 -6.61
C VAL A 104 21.40 -12.58 -5.98
N VAL A 105 21.48 -12.42 -4.65
CA VAL A 105 22.64 -12.86 -3.86
C VAL A 105 22.19 -14.00 -2.93
N ASP A 106 22.74 -15.17 -3.13
CA ASP A 106 22.41 -16.35 -2.33
C ASP A 106 23.11 -16.39 -0.96
N GLY A 107 22.78 -17.39 -0.14
CA GLY A 107 23.33 -17.55 1.20
C GLY A 107 24.84 -17.85 1.27
N GLN A 108 25.48 -18.07 0.15
CA GLN A 108 26.93 -18.26 0.03
C GLN A 108 27.63 -16.98 -0.47
N GLY A 109 26.86 -15.93 -0.78
CA GLY A 109 27.36 -14.65 -1.30
C GLY A 109 27.54 -14.66 -2.83
N ASN A 110 27.07 -15.69 -3.55
CA ASN A 110 27.14 -15.71 -5.00
C ASN A 110 26.09 -14.76 -5.58
N ALA A 111 26.54 -13.78 -6.36
CA ALA A 111 25.67 -12.85 -7.05
C ALA A 111 25.34 -13.34 -8.47
N ARG A 112 24.10 -13.21 -8.87
CA ARG A 112 23.58 -13.53 -10.21
C ARG A 112 22.69 -12.40 -10.69
N GLU A 113 22.84 -12.05 -11.95
CA GLU A 113 22.08 -10.98 -12.59
C GLU A 113 21.25 -11.54 -13.75
N PHE A 114 20.07 -11.01 -13.92
CA PHE A 114 19.17 -11.30 -15.01
C PHE A 114 18.70 -9.99 -15.64
N ASP A 115 18.64 -9.96 -16.96
CA ASP A 115 18.01 -8.90 -17.73
C ASP A 115 17.28 -9.53 -18.92
N SER A 116 15.97 -9.38 -18.98
CA SER A 116 15.14 -9.94 -20.05
C SER A 116 15.53 -9.45 -21.47
N ASN A 117 16.32 -8.37 -21.57
CA ASN A 117 16.84 -7.85 -22.83
C ASN A 117 18.28 -8.31 -23.13
N ALA A 118 18.96 -9.00 -22.21
CA ALA A 118 20.29 -9.55 -22.44
C ALA A 118 20.22 -10.77 -23.36
N LYS A 119 21.30 -10.99 -24.13
CA LYS A 119 21.41 -12.16 -25.01
C LYS A 119 21.64 -13.47 -24.24
N ARG A 120 22.17 -13.39 -23.04
CA ARG A 120 22.46 -14.55 -22.19
C ARG A 120 22.17 -14.19 -20.74
N ASN A 121 21.50 -15.09 -20.05
CA ASN A 121 21.17 -15.00 -18.63
C ASN A 121 21.54 -16.30 -17.93
N PRO A 122 21.72 -16.31 -16.60
CA PRO A 122 21.82 -17.54 -15.81
C PRO A 122 20.58 -18.42 -16.05
N VAL A 123 20.81 -19.72 -16.31
CA VAL A 123 19.77 -20.66 -16.74
C VAL A 123 18.61 -20.75 -15.74
N ASP A 124 18.91 -20.74 -14.46
CA ASP A 124 17.92 -20.80 -13.38
C ASP A 124 17.05 -19.54 -13.30
N LEU A 125 17.65 -18.35 -13.47
CA LEU A 125 16.88 -17.09 -13.49
C LEU A 125 16.10 -16.94 -14.80
N ALA A 126 16.69 -17.33 -15.93
CA ALA A 126 16.01 -17.35 -17.23
C ALA A 126 14.78 -18.26 -17.17
N GLY A 127 14.91 -19.49 -16.69
CA GLY A 127 13.80 -20.43 -16.55
C GLY A 127 12.67 -19.91 -15.68
N ALA A 128 12.99 -19.07 -14.68
CA ALA A 128 12.00 -18.46 -13.79
C ALA A 128 11.34 -17.19 -14.36
N LEU A 129 12.10 -16.33 -15.07
CA LEU A 129 11.70 -14.95 -15.36
C LEU A 129 11.40 -14.67 -16.85
N ASP A 130 12.01 -15.42 -17.80
CA ASP A 130 11.82 -15.14 -19.25
C ASP A 130 10.35 -15.18 -19.68
N ARG A 131 9.54 -16.04 -19.07
CA ARG A 131 8.12 -16.20 -19.38
C ARG A 131 7.27 -14.96 -19.09
N PHE A 132 7.78 -14.03 -18.30
CA PHE A 132 7.07 -12.79 -17.99
C PHE A 132 7.38 -11.64 -18.93
N LYS A 133 8.45 -11.75 -19.73
CA LYS A 133 8.76 -10.75 -20.76
C LYS A 133 7.69 -10.72 -21.84
N GLY A 134 7.18 -9.52 -22.14
CA GLY A 134 6.12 -9.33 -23.12
C GLY A 134 4.74 -9.83 -22.64
N LEU A 135 4.63 -10.24 -21.36
CA LEU A 135 3.37 -10.65 -20.79
C LEU A 135 2.38 -9.50 -20.81
N ARG A 136 1.16 -9.77 -21.28
CA ARG A 136 0.04 -8.84 -21.23
C ARG A 136 -1.06 -9.40 -20.34
N MET A 137 -1.63 -8.54 -19.54
CA MET A 137 -2.78 -8.84 -18.71
C MET A 137 -3.80 -7.71 -18.77
N THR A 138 -5.06 -8.04 -18.53
CA THR A 138 -6.14 -7.05 -18.51
C THR A 138 -6.71 -6.95 -17.11
N MET A 139 -6.96 -5.71 -16.68
CA MET A 139 -7.56 -5.43 -15.38
C MET A 139 -8.75 -4.49 -15.53
N GLU A 140 -9.83 -4.74 -14.80
CA GLU A 140 -10.88 -3.76 -14.58
C GLU A 140 -10.65 -3.07 -13.22
N VAL A 141 -10.53 -1.74 -13.25
CA VAL A 141 -10.18 -0.93 -12.06
C VAL A 141 -11.19 0.19 -11.89
N SER A 142 -11.74 0.30 -10.69
CA SER A 142 -12.69 1.36 -10.34
C SER A 142 -11.98 2.72 -10.14
N ALA A 143 -12.75 3.79 -10.04
CA ALA A 143 -12.24 5.12 -9.71
C ALA A 143 -11.55 5.19 -8.34
N THR A 144 -11.86 4.29 -7.41
CA THR A 144 -11.14 4.19 -6.14
C THR A 144 -9.84 3.38 -6.24
N GLY A 145 -9.49 2.85 -7.42
CA GLY A 145 -8.32 2.00 -7.61
C GLY A 145 -8.55 0.53 -7.20
N ARG A 146 -9.77 0.15 -6.83
CA ARG A 146 -10.10 -1.25 -6.52
C ARG A 146 -10.08 -2.08 -7.79
N ILE A 147 -9.30 -3.14 -7.80
CA ILE A 147 -9.26 -4.09 -8.91
C ILE A 147 -10.47 -5.01 -8.80
N LEU A 148 -11.37 -4.93 -9.77
CA LEU A 148 -12.61 -5.70 -9.85
C LEU A 148 -12.38 -7.04 -10.54
N LYS A 149 -11.56 -7.04 -11.59
CA LYS A 149 -11.25 -8.22 -12.39
C LYS A 149 -9.80 -8.20 -12.85
N ILE A 150 -9.18 -9.36 -12.92
CA ILE A 150 -7.87 -9.57 -13.56
C ILE A 150 -7.99 -10.76 -14.49
N GLU A 151 -7.57 -10.58 -15.73
CA GLU A 151 -7.43 -11.65 -16.71
C GLU A 151 -5.94 -11.87 -16.96
N LEU A 152 -5.45 -13.01 -16.49
CA LEU A 152 -4.07 -13.45 -16.69
C LEU A 152 -3.98 -14.33 -17.93
N PRO A 153 -2.89 -14.23 -18.72
CA PRO A 153 -2.65 -15.20 -19.79
C PRO A 153 -2.42 -16.60 -19.23
N ALA A 154 -2.82 -17.62 -19.96
CA ALA A 154 -2.73 -19.04 -19.56
C ALA A 154 -1.30 -19.48 -19.19
N ILE A 155 -0.27 -18.81 -19.69
CA ILE A 155 1.14 -19.11 -19.36
C ILE A 155 1.50 -18.86 -17.90
N ILE A 156 0.71 -18.04 -17.19
CA ILE A 156 0.92 -17.77 -15.75
C ILE A 156 0.23 -18.81 -14.87
N ASP A 157 -0.85 -19.39 -15.37
CA ASP A 157 -1.68 -20.35 -14.62
C ASP A 157 -1.01 -21.75 -14.54
N ASP A 158 0.18 -21.90 -15.17
CA ASP A 158 0.91 -23.17 -15.17
C ASP A 158 1.59 -23.41 -13.82
N THR A 159 1.00 -24.32 -13.04
CA THR A 159 1.49 -24.81 -11.73
C THR A 159 2.86 -25.50 -11.79
N LYS A 160 3.49 -25.57 -12.95
CA LYS A 160 4.78 -26.24 -13.20
C LYS A 160 6.02 -25.38 -12.94
N SER A 161 5.86 -24.17 -12.38
CA SER A 161 7.01 -23.35 -12.02
C SER A 161 7.85 -24.04 -10.93
N GLU A 162 9.13 -24.21 -11.18
CA GLU A 162 10.11 -24.72 -10.21
C GLU A 162 10.89 -23.56 -9.58
N GLY A 163 11.39 -23.75 -8.34
CA GLY A 163 12.27 -22.80 -7.66
C GLY A 163 11.55 -21.76 -6.80
N ALA A 164 12.23 -20.66 -6.51
CA ALA A 164 11.80 -19.61 -5.57
C ALA A 164 10.51 -18.87 -5.97
N PHE A 165 10.11 -18.96 -7.24
CA PHE A 165 8.90 -18.32 -7.78
C PHE A 165 7.73 -19.30 -7.96
N ARG A 166 7.87 -20.50 -7.38
CA ARG A 166 6.80 -21.50 -7.39
C ARG A 166 5.61 -21.01 -6.58
N ASN A 167 4.41 -21.10 -7.17
CA ASN A 167 3.15 -20.71 -6.52
C ASN A 167 3.01 -19.21 -6.20
N VAL A 168 3.70 -18.32 -6.93
CA VAL A 168 3.44 -16.89 -6.81
C VAL A 168 2.11 -16.58 -7.49
N ASP A 169 1.10 -16.23 -6.70
CA ASP A 169 -0.16 -15.69 -7.23
C ASP A 169 0.04 -14.23 -7.66
N PHE A 170 0.30 -14.05 -8.97
CA PHE A 170 0.49 -12.72 -9.55
C PHE A 170 -0.73 -11.83 -9.43
N ALA A 171 -1.93 -12.39 -9.54
CA ALA A 171 -3.16 -11.62 -9.37
C ALA A 171 -3.26 -11.08 -7.94
N GLN A 172 -2.84 -11.88 -6.97
CA GLN A 172 -2.77 -11.46 -5.58
C GLN A 172 -1.73 -10.37 -5.33
N LEU A 173 -0.51 -10.51 -5.87
CA LEU A 173 0.52 -9.48 -5.79
C LEU A 173 0.03 -8.15 -6.34
N ILE A 174 -0.62 -8.17 -7.50
CA ILE A 174 -1.18 -6.97 -8.12
C ILE A 174 -2.26 -6.36 -7.24
N ARG A 175 -3.19 -7.16 -6.69
CA ARG A 175 -4.22 -6.67 -5.77
C ARG A 175 -3.63 -6.07 -4.50
N GLN A 176 -2.59 -6.68 -3.93
CA GLN A 176 -1.93 -6.20 -2.72
C GLN A 176 -1.13 -4.92 -2.93
N SER A 177 -0.57 -4.72 -4.12
CA SER A 177 0.15 -3.49 -4.48
C SER A 177 -0.77 -2.32 -4.82
N SER A 178 -2.07 -2.57 -5.03
CA SER A 178 -3.05 -1.56 -5.38
C SER A 178 -3.53 -0.82 -4.14
N ALA A 179 -3.31 0.48 -4.12
CA ALA A 179 -3.92 1.36 -3.12
C ALA A 179 -5.39 1.57 -3.43
N VAL A 180 -6.25 1.39 -2.44
CA VAL A 180 -7.68 1.69 -2.55
C VAL A 180 -7.96 3.03 -1.90
N LEU A 181 -8.43 4.00 -2.70
CA LEU A 181 -8.79 5.35 -2.28
C LEU A 181 -10.16 5.37 -1.59
N PRO A 182 -10.46 6.39 -0.77
CA PRO A 182 -11.76 6.49 -0.08
C PRO A 182 -12.90 6.69 -1.08
N GLU A 183 -14.07 6.17 -0.77
CA GLU A 183 -15.29 6.30 -1.61
C GLU A 183 -15.94 7.69 -1.48
N THR A 184 -15.67 8.38 -0.38
CA THR A 184 -16.23 9.71 -0.08
C THR A 184 -15.11 10.73 0.10
N PRO A 185 -15.40 12.04 -0.05
CA PRO A 185 -14.46 13.10 0.27
C PRO A 185 -13.92 12.97 1.69
N ILE A 186 -12.63 13.22 1.86
CA ILE A 186 -11.93 13.09 3.13
C ILE A 186 -11.14 14.36 3.45
N GLU A 187 -11.12 14.76 4.71
CA GLU A 187 -10.32 15.87 5.21
C GLU A 187 -8.88 15.43 5.52
N VAL A 188 -7.95 16.37 5.55
CA VAL A 188 -6.60 16.13 6.03
C VAL A 188 -6.65 15.62 7.47
N GLY A 189 -5.93 14.53 7.76
CA GLY A 189 -5.98 13.80 9.03
C GLY A 189 -7.04 12.69 9.07
N GLY A 190 -8.00 12.67 8.14
CA GLY A 190 -9.01 11.62 8.03
C GLY A 190 -8.40 10.27 7.62
N SER A 191 -9.11 9.19 7.94
CA SER A 191 -8.64 7.81 7.72
C SER A 191 -9.75 6.93 7.14
N TRP A 192 -9.34 5.90 6.40
CA TRP A 192 -10.24 4.86 5.89
C TRP A 192 -9.56 3.50 5.94
N GLU A 193 -10.34 2.46 5.86
CA GLU A 193 -9.86 1.07 5.93
C GLU A 193 -10.40 0.26 4.76
N THR A 194 -9.65 -0.75 4.37
CA THR A 194 -10.06 -1.76 3.40
C THR A 194 -9.63 -3.14 3.88
N GLU A 195 -10.41 -4.15 3.52
CA GLU A 195 -10.10 -5.54 3.81
C GLU A 195 -10.06 -6.35 2.52
N SER A 196 -9.14 -7.29 2.46
CA SER A 196 -9.07 -8.26 1.37
C SER A 196 -8.74 -9.65 1.91
N GLU A 197 -9.27 -10.66 1.24
CA GLU A 197 -8.99 -12.06 1.53
C GLU A 197 -8.45 -12.75 0.28
N SER A 198 -7.50 -13.63 0.47
CA SER A 198 -6.90 -14.41 -0.61
C SER A 198 -6.70 -15.84 -0.17
N ALA A 199 -7.10 -16.79 -1.01
CA ALA A 199 -6.77 -18.19 -0.80
C ALA A 199 -5.29 -18.40 -1.07
N VAL A 200 -4.58 -19.00 -0.13
CA VAL A 200 -3.18 -19.42 -0.28
C VAL A 200 -3.10 -20.93 0.00
N PRO A 201 -2.05 -21.63 -0.44
CA PRO A 201 -1.91 -23.07 -0.16
C PRO A 201 -2.02 -23.38 1.33
N GLU A 202 -1.58 -22.49 2.21
CA GLU A 202 -1.58 -22.63 3.66
C GLU A 202 -2.94 -22.36 4.31
N GLY A 203 -3.88 -21.70 3.61
CA GLY A 203 -5.18 -21.32 4.17
C GLY A 203 -5.78 -20.10 3.50
N THR A 204 -6.30 -19.17 4.30
CA THR A 204 -6.82 -17.88 3.84
C THR A 204 -5.96 -16.77 4.43
N LEU A 205 -5.34 -15.98 3.56
CA LEU A 205 -4.62 -14.78 3.97
C LEU A 205 -5.61 -13.62 3.98
N LYS A 206 -5.79 -13.01 5.16
CA LYS A 206 -6.57 -11.79 5.35
C LYS A 206 -5.64 -10.61 5.48
N MET A 207 -5.91 -9.55 4.75
CA MET A 207 -5.17 -8.30 4.85
C MET A 207 -6.13 -7.17 5.17
N LYS A 208 -5.87 -6.48 6.27
CA LYS A 208 -6.52 -5.23 6.65
C LYS A 208 -5.56 -4.10 6.37
N SER A 209 -5.99 -3.12 5.58
CA SER A 209 -5.20 -1.94 5.22
C SER A 209 -5.88 -0.70 5.78
N SER A 210 -5.14 0.09 6.55
CA SER A 210 -5.58 1.38 7.10
C SER A 210 -4.79 2.48 6.41
N TYR A 211 -5.50 3.51 5.97
CA TYR A 211 -4.94 4.67 5.27
C TYR A 211 -5.28 5.94 6.03
N ARG A 212 -4.41 6.95 5.92
CA ARG A 212 -4.63 8.28 6.48
C ARG A 212 -4.17 9.34 5.48
N LEU A 213 -5.04 10.32 5.20
CA LEU A 213 -4.64 11.50 4.43
C LEU A 213 -3.78 12.40 5.30
N ALA A 214 -2.47 12.41 5.06
CA ALA A 214 -1.52 13.17 5.88
C ALA A 214 -1.48 14.67 5.51
N GLY A 215 -1.93 15.02 4.29
CA GLY A 215 -1.97 16.39 3.80
C GLY A 215 -1.22 16.57 2.49
N GLU A 216 -0.97 17.82 2.14
CA GLU A 216 -0.22 18.18 0.93
C GLU A 216 1.28 17.88 1.09
N SER A 217 1.91 17.57 -0.03
CA SER A 217 3.34 17.29 -0.16
C SER A 217 3.79 17.71 -1.57
N GLU A 218 5.05 17.54 -1.88
CA GLU A 218 5.61 17.80 -3.20
C GLU A 218 6.30 16.56 -3.75
N ALA A 219 6.15 16.32 -5.05
CA ALA A 219 6.86 15.31 -5.79
C ALA A 219 7.24 15.87 -7.17
N ASP A 220 8.54 15.87 -7.48
CA ASP A 220 9.07 16.37 -8.77
C ASP A 220 8.55 17.78 -9.13
N GLY A 221 8.45 18.69 -8.15
CA GLY A 221 7.92 20.04 -8.33
C GLY A 221 6.40 20.15 -8.49
N MET A 222 5.67 19.07 -8.28
CA MET A 222 4.20 19.02 -8.34
C MET A 222 3.59 18.92 -6.94
N ALA A 223 2.51 19.65 -6.68
CA ALA A 223 1.71 19.48 -5.48
C ALA A 223 0.96 18.14 -5.53
N VAL A 224 1.10 17.33 -4.49
CA VAL A 224 0.47 16.02 -4.35
C VAL A 224 -0.10 15.84 -2.96
N MET A 225 -1.07 14.94 -2.83
CA MET A 225 -1.59 14.51 -1.54
C MET A 225 -0.77 13.31 -1.04
N LYS A 226 -0.27 13.41 0.19
CA LYS A 226 0.43 12.31 0.87
C LYS A 226 -0.58 11.46 1.63
N ILE A 227 -0.58 10.17 1.36
CA ILE A 227 -1.39 9.16 2.04
C ILE A 227 -0.45 8.21 2.76
N GLU A 228 -0.63 8.05 4.05
CA GLU A 228 0.07 7.07 4.86
C GLU A 228 -0.73 5.76 4.89
N HIS A 229 -0.04 4.65 4.85
CA HIS A 229 -0.62 3.30 4.83
C HIS A 229 -0.03 2.43 5.93
N ARG A 230 -0.88 1.61 6.55
CA ARG A 230 -0.52 0.51 7.43
C ARG A 230 -1.29 -0.73 7.04
N GLY A 231 -0.63 -1.89 7.06
CA GLY A 231 -1.23 -3.17 6.75
C GLY A 231 -1.06 -4.17 7.88
N GLU A 232 -2.09 -4.97 8.10
CA GLU A 232 -2.10 -6.10 9.02
C GLU A 232 -2.44 -7.37 8.24
N LEU A 233 -1.62 -8.41 8.40
CA LEU A 233 -1.83 -9.72 7.80
C LEU A 233 -2.23 -10.73 8.87
N ALA A 234 -3.25 -11.51 8.58
CA ALA A 234 -3.65 -12.64 9.40
C ALA A 234 -3.82 -13.89 8.53
N LEU A 235 -3.32 -15.02 9.00
CA LEU A 235 -3.51 -16.32 8.34
C LEU A 235 -4.63 -17.07 9.06
N GLY A 236 -5.74 -17.31 8.36
CA GLY A 236 -6.89 -18.07 8.83
C GLY A 236 -7.01 -19.41 8.12
N GLY A 237 -7.77 -20.34 8.70
CA GLY A 237 -8.13 -21.60 8.04
C GLY A 237 -6.95 -22.51 7.70
N VAL A 238 -5.89 -22.52 8.51
CA VAL A 238 -4.67 -23.29 8.26
C VAL A 238 -4.99 -24.76 8.03
N ARG A 239 -4.59 -25.30 6.87
CA ARG A 239 -4.80 -26.72 6.55
C ARG A 239 -3.95 -27.60 7.44
N LYS A 240 -4.55 -28.62 8.05
CA LYS A 240 -3.87 -29.58 8.96
C LYS A 240 -2.68 -30.34 8.33
N SER A 241 -2.55 -30.30 6.99
CA SER A 241 -1.52 -31.03 6.24
C SER A 241 -0.21 -30.25 6.02
N LEU A 242 -0.17 -28.97 6.42
CA LEU A 242 1.02 -28.15 6.24
C LEU A 242 1.83 -28.06 7.54
N PRO A 243 3.17 -27.85 7.44
CA PRO A 243 4.00 -27.63 8.61
C PRO A 243 3.42 -26.45 9.40
N ASN A 244 3.42 -26.58 10.75
CA ASN A 244 2.94 -25.55 11.66
C ASN A 244 3.62 -24.21 11.36
N LEU A 245 2.99 -23.39 10.52
CA LEU A 245 3.43 -22.04 10.19
C LEU A 245 2.79 -21.08 11.18
N THR A 246 3.60 -20.31 11.87
CA THR A 246 3.15 -19.26 12.79
C THR A 246 3.75 -17.94 12.39
N ILE A 247 2.92 -16.92 12.26
CA ILE A 247 3.38 -15.53 12.13
C ILE A 247 3.75 -15.04 13.52
N LYS A 248 5.04 -14.70 13.73
CA LYS A 248 5.57 -14.20 15.00
C LYS A 248 5.51 -12.67 15.09
N GLN A 249 5.83 -12.02 13.97
CA GLN A 249 5.83 -10.57 13.86
C GLN A 249 5.45 -10.19 12.43
N GLN A 250 4.67 -9.13 12.32
CA GLN A 250 4.33 -8.55 11.06
C GLN A 250 4.22 -7.04 11.23
N GLU A 251 4.80 -6.32 10.28
CA GLU A 251 4.69 -4.87 10.16
C GLU A 251 4.64 -4.52 8.68
N GLN A 252 3.69 -3.69 8.31
CA GLN A 252 3.58 -3.17 6.96
C GLN A 252 3.22 -1.68 7.04
N THR A 253 4.07 -0.85 6.44
CA THR A 253 3.88 0.60 6.39
C THR A 253 4.16 1.11 4.99
N GLY A 254 3.52 2.21 4.61
CA GLY A 254 3.74 2.77 3.28
C GLY A 254 3.37 4.23 3.17
N THR A 255 3.75 4.79 2.05
CA THR A 255 3.40 6.16 1.64
C THR A 255 2.99 6.13 0.18
N ILE A 256 1.90 6.81 -0.14
CA ILE A 256 1.40 7.00 -1.50
C ILE A 256 1.36 8.50 -1.75
N LEU A 257 1.89 8.92 -2.89
CA LEU A 257 1.80 10.29 -3.38
C LEU A 257 0.79 10.32 -4.51
N PHE A 258 -0.29 11.07 -4.32
CA PHE A 258 -1.43 11.12 -5.21
C PHE A 258 -1.62 12.54 -5.76
N ASP A 259 -1.57 12.68 -7.07
CA ASP A 259 -1.94 13.91 -7.78
C ASP A 259 -3.47 14.00 -7.87
N ALA A 260 -4.09 14.74 -6.95
CA ALA A 260 -5.55 14.89 -6.90
C ALA A 260 -6.11 15.66 -8.10
N LYS A 261 -5.31 16.53 -8.72
CA LYS A 261 -5.69 17.29 -9.92
C LYS A 261 -5.76 16.37 -11.14
N ALA A 262 -4.71 15.59 -11.39
CA ALA A 262 -4.67 14.64 -12.48
C ALA A 262 -5.41 13.33 -12.18
N GLY A 263 -5.75 13.07 -10.91
CA GLY A 263 -6.44 11.84 -10.48
C GLY A 263 -5.60 10.59 -10.69
N ARG A 264 -4.36 10.58 -10.19
CA ARG A 264 -3.46 9.43 -10.36
C ARG A 264 -2.45 9.31 -9.22
N ILE A 265 -1.99 8.11 -8.97
CA ILE A 265 -0.80 7.89 -8.15
C ILE A 265 0.42 8.38 -8.93
N VAL A 266 1.29 9.15 -8.29
CA VAL A 266 2.61 9.52 -8.80
C VAL A 266 3.62 8.47 -8.39
N SER A 267 3.64 8.14 -7.10
CA SER A 267 4.48 7.07 -6.57
C SER A 267 3.86 6.43 -5.34
N SER A 268 4.29 5.22 -5.06
CA SER A 268 3.94 4.48 -3.85
C SER A 268 5.17 3.73 -3.34
N LYS A 269 5.39 3.77 -2.03
CA LYS A 269 6.43 3.00 -1.36
C LYS A 269 5.81 2.21 -0.22
N LEU A 270 6.04 0.90 -0.21
CA LEU A 270 5.57 -0.03 0.80
C LEU A 270 6.77 -0.73 1.43
N ASN A 271 6.85 -0.74 2.76
CA ASN A 271 7.84 -1.50 3.52
C ASN A 271 7.11 -2.58 4.32
N GLN A 272 7.63 -3.78 4.30
CA GLN A 272 7.08 -4.91 5.03
C GLN A 272 8.17 -5.64 5.79
N ARG A 273 7.88 -6.04 7.01
CA ARG A 273 8.65 -7.00 7.79
C ARG A 273 7.72 -8.12 8.24
N LEU A 274 8.11 -9.35 7.95
CA LEU A 274 7.39 -10.56 8.33
C LEU A 274 8.36 -11.54 8.97
N THR A 275 8.08 -11.96 10.20
CA THR A 275 8.80 -13.03 10.87
C THR A 275 7.86 -14.20 11.07
N THR A 276 8.23 -15.34 10.52
CA THR A 276 7.48 -16.59 10.62
C THR A 276 8.31 -17.66 11.28
N GLN A 277 7.65 -18.58 11.94
CA GLN A 277 8.24 -19.82 12.43
C GLN A 277 7.53 -21.00 11.78
N SER A 278 8.28 -21.88 11.17
CA SER A 278 7.76 -23.14 10.66
C SER A 278 8.46 -24.32 11.34
N ARG A 279 7.75 -25.46 11.42
CA ARG A 279 8.33 -26.71 11.96
C ARG A 279 8.18 -27.78 10.90
N ILE A 280 9.32 -28.33 10.49
CA ILE A 280 9.39 -29.46 9.55
C ILE A 280 10.02 -30.62 10.31
N ARG A 281 9.21 -31.63 10.66
CA ARG A 281 9.60 -32.70 11.60
C ARG A 281 10.09 -32.09 12.93
N ASP A 282 11.35 -32.34 13.32
CA ASP A 282 11.95 -31.82 14.56
C ASP A 282 12.73 -30.52 14.36
N ILE A 283 12.79 -30.01 13.13
CA ILE A 283 13.53 -28.79 12.82
C ILE A 283 12.58 -27.60 12.88
N VAL A 284 12.93 -26.63 13.72
CA VAL A 284 12.30 -25.32 13.79
C VAL A 284 13.08 -24.37 12.89
N ILE A 285 12.38 -23.66 12.01
CA ILE A 285 12.94 -22.68 11.09
C ILE A 285 12.28 -21.34 11.40
N ASP A 286 13.09 -20.38 11.84
CA ASP A 286 12.66 -18.99 11.98
C ASP A 286 13.09 -18.23 10.73
N THR A 287 12.13 -17.61 10.06
CA THR A 287 12.39 -16.85 8.83
C THR A 287 11.94 -15.41 9.04
N THR A 288 12.84 -14.47 8.81
CA THR A 288 12.53 -13.03 8.76
C THR A 288 12.71 -12.55 7.32
N THR A 289 11.64 -12.00 6.76
CA THR A 289 11.63 -11.36 5.44
C THR A 289 11.40 -9.86 5.62
N ARG A 290 12.26 -9.05 5.01
CA ARG A 290 12.06 -7.61 4.85
C ARG A 290 11.89 -7.34 3.37
N SER A 291 10.85 -6.60 3.01
CA SER A 291 10.66 -6.19 1.62
C SER A 291 10.32 -4.70 1.51
N THR A 292 10.81 -4.10 0.45
CA THR A 292 10.43 -2.75 0.02
C THR A 292 9.91 -2.87 -1.40
N LEU A 293 8.72 -2.32 -1.64
CA LEU A 293 8.10 -2.21 -2.96
C LEU A 293 7.94 -0.73 -3.29
N GLU A 294 8.45 -0.32 -4.44
CA GLU A 294 8.33 1.05 -4.95
C GLU A 294 7.69 1.01 -6.33
N LEU A 295 6.65 1.80 -6.49
CA LEU A 295 5.92 1.98 -7.75
C LEU A 295 6.00 3.45 -8.15
N THR A 296 6.28 3.72 -9.42
CA THR A 296 6.24 5.06 -9.99
C THR A 296 5.46 5.04 -11.29
N LEU A 297 4.54 5.99 -11.47
CA LEU A 297 3.72 6.14 -12.68
C LEU A 297 4.06 7.47 -13.36
N ARG A 298 4.37 7.39 -14.66
CA ARG A 298 4.64 8.57 -15.50
C ARG A 298 3.76 8.53 -16.75
N PRO A 299 3.08 9.64 -17.11
CA PRO A 299 2.35 9.69 -18.36
C PRO A 299 3.32 9.52 -19.54
N MET A 300 2.88 8.78 -20.53
CA MET A 300 3.57 8.71 -21.83
C MET A 300 2.85 9.64 -22.82
N PRO A 301 3.61 10.28 -23.70
CA PRO A 301 3.04 11.20 -24.70
C PRO A 301 2.11 10.51 -25.69
#